data_46b58e85405be8f0233392ab1f9293d8
#
_entry.id   46b58e85405be8f0233392ab1f9293d8
#
_cell.length_a   1.000
_cell.length_b   1.000
_cell.length_c   1.000
_cell.angle_alpha   90.00
_cell.angle_beta   90.00
_cell.angle_gamma   90.00
#
_symmetry.space_group_name_H-M   'P 1'
#
loop_
_entity.id
_entity.type
_entity.pdbx_description
1 polymer ?
#
loop_
_entity_poly.entity_id
_entity_poly.type
_entity_poly.pdbx_seq_one_letter_code
_entity_poly.pdbx_strand_id
1 'polypeptide(L)'
;QARLSVATLDQVASAALYDVGPEYFAAVREEYKLRRDTVVAKLAEIPGVICKCPRGAFYLMAALPVDDADAFQKWLLTDFDDNGDTVMFAPGGPFYGTPGKGVNEIRIAYVLKQKDLERAMDLLAKGIEAYNKR
;
A
#
# COMPACT_ATOMS: atom_id res chain seq x y z
N GLN A 1 25.32 12.06 -1.86
CA GLN A 1 24.14 12.85 -1.44
C GLN A 1 24.24 14.25 -2.08
N ALA A 2 23.21 14.65 -2.79
CA ALA A 2 23.16 15.97 -3.42
C ALA A 2 22.81 17.10 -2.43
N ARG A 3 22.35 16.76 -1.20
CA ARG A 3 21.84 17.72 -0.22
C ARG A 3 22.02 17.19 1.20
N LEU A 4 22.58 18.01 2.10
CA LEU A 4 22.78 17.69 3.52
C LEU A 4 21.64 18.16 4.42
N SER A 5 20.87 19.15 3.97
CA SER A 5 19.75 19.73 4.72
C SER A 5 18.60 20.09 3.79
N VAL A 6 17.42 20.24 4.37
CA VAL A 6 16.23 20.76 3.69
C VAL A 6 16.47 22.21 3.26
N ALA A 7 15.89 22.62 2.13
CA ALA A 7 15.99 24.00 1.64
C ALA A 7 15.45 25.01 2.68
N THR A 8 16.08 26.18 2.79
CA THR A 8 15.71 27.19 3.80
C THR A 8 14.25 27.63 3.67
N LEU A 9 13.75 27.78 2.43
CA LEU A 9 12.34 28.17 2.20
C LEU A 9 11.37 27.11 2.74
N ASP A 10 11.70 25.83 2.57
CA ASP A 10 10.87 24.72 3.09
C ASP A 10 10.88 24.72 4.61
N GLN A 11 12.01 25.04 5.25
CA GLN A 11 12.11 25.13 6.71
C GLN A 11 11.25 26.28 7.25
N VAL A 12 11.33 27.47 6.61
CA VAL A 12 10.52 28.64 7.00
C VAL A 12 9.03 28.36 6.83
N ALA A 13 8.64 27.77 5.69
CA ALA A 13 7.24 27.40 5.44
C ALA A 13 6.74 26.35 6.44
N SER A 14 7.57 25.36 6.75
CA SER A 14 7.22 24.29 7.70
C SER A 14 7.03 24.79 9.14
N ALA A 15 7.65 25.91 9.50
CA ALA A 15 7.45 26.52 10.82
C ALA A 15 5.98 26.89 11.08
N ALA A 16 5.22 27.27 10.04
CA ALA A 16 3.79 27.57 10.16
C ALA A 16 2.94 26.34 10.57
N LEU A 17 3.46 25.12 10.44
CA LEU A 17 2.77 23.91 10.88
C LEU A 17 2.61 23.82 12.41
N TYR A 18 3.42 24.56 13.17
CA TYR A 18 3.26 24.63 14.62
C TYR A 18 1.97 25.34 15.05
N ASP A 19 1.39 26.15 14.16
CA ASP A 19 0.14 26.86 14.42
C ASP A 19 -1.11 26.01 14.06
N VAL A 20 -0.91 24.80 13.50
CA VAL A 20 -2.02 23.89 13.16
C VAL A 20 -2.58 23.26 14.41
N GLY A 21 -3.88 23.45 14.64
CA GLY A 21 -4.57 22.95 15.82
C GLY A 21 -4.70 21.41 15.85
N PRO A 22 -4.93 20.84 17.05
CA PRO A 22 -5.04 19.39 17.25
C PRO A 22 -6.22 18.76 16.50
N GLU A 23 -7.26 19.52 16.21
CA GLU A 23 -8.45 19.08 15.47
C GLU A 23 -8.11 18.64 14.04
N TYR A 24 -7.17 19.33 13.38
CA TYR A 24 -6.68 18.92 12.06
C TYR A 24 -6.05 17.51 12.10
N PHE A 25 -5.16 17.28 13.06
CA PHE A 25 -4.49 15.98 13.21
C PHE A 25 -5.46 14.88 13.61
N ALA A 26 -6.48 15.21 14.43
CA ALA A 26 -7.53 14.26 14.78
C ALA A 26 -8.34 13.84 13.55
N ALA A 27 -8.74 14.78 12.71
CA ALA A 27 -9.48 14.53 11.48
C ALA A 27 -8.65 13.68 10.48
N VAL A 28 -7.39 14.03 10.28
CA VAL A 28 -6.46 13.26 9.42
C VAL A 28 -6.30 11.84 9.94
N ARG A 29 -6.11 11.65 11.24
CA ARG A 29 -5.98 10.33 11.86
C ARG A 29 -7.21 9.46 11.65
N GLU A 30 -8.41 9.99 11.82
CA GLU A 30 -9.65 9.24 11.60
C GLU A 30 -9.82 8.87 10.10
N GLU A 31 -9.51 9.79 9.18
CA GLU A 31 -9.53 9.49 7.75
C GLU A 31 -8.57 8.33 7.39
N TYR A 32 -7.32 8.37 7.85
CA TYR A 32 -6.38 7.29 7.59
C TYR A 32 -6.73 5.99 8.30
N LYS A 33 -7.38 6.06 9.46
CA LYS A 33 -7.91 4.88 10.13
C LYS A 33 -9.00 4.21 9.29
N LEU A 34 -9.94 4.97 8.74
CA LEU A 34 -10.99 4.44 7.86
C LEU A 34 -10.40 3.80 6.60
N ARG A 35 -9.43 4.46 5.95
CA ARG A 35 -8.72 3.89 4.79
C ARG A 35 -8.00 2.58 5.12
N ARG A 36 -7.26 2.55 6.24
CA ARG A 36 -6.61 1.34 6.74
C ARG A 36 -7.61 0.22 6.96
N ASP A 37 -8.68 0.50 7.69
CA ASP A 37 -9.68 -0.50 8.06
C ASP A 37 -10.39 -1.06 6.81
N THR A 38 -10.65 -0.22 5.80
CA THR A 38 -11.15 -0.65 4.48
C THR A 38 -10.19 -1.64 3.81
N VAL A 39 -8.91 -1.31 3.71
CA VAL A 39 -7.92 -2.19 3.06
C VAL A 39 -7.74 -3.50 3.84
N VAL A 40 -7.65 -3.44 5.16
CA VAL A 40 -7.50 -4.64 6.00
C VAL A 40 -8.72 -5.56 5.89
N ALA A 41 -9.93 -5.01 5.90
CA ALA A 41 -11.16 -5.79 5.72
C ALA A 41 -11.18 -6.50 4.37
N LYS A 42 -10.88 -5.78 3.29
CA LYS A 42 -10.82 -6.34 1.93
C LYS A 42 -9.74 -7.42 1.77
N LEU A 43 -8.55 -7.21 2.33
CA LEU A 43 -7.50 -8.22 2.31
C LEU A 43 -7.88 -9.50 3.07
N ALA A 44 -8.66 -9.37 4.14
CA ALA A 44 -9.14 -10.52 4.92
C ALA A 44 -10.15 -11.39 4.14
N GLU A 45 -10.81 -10.84 3.11
CA GLU A 45 -11.72 -11.57 2.23
C GLU A 45 -10.99 -12.44 1.19
N ILE A 46 -9.68 -12.19 0.96
CA ILE A 46 -8.88 -12.90 -0.06
C ILE A 46 -8.26 -14.16 0.58
N PRO A 47 -8.62 -15.37 0.12
CA PRO A 47 -8.08 -16.60 0.68
C PRO A 47 -6.54 -16.67 0.57
N GLY A 48 -5.88 -17.02 1.67
CA GLY A 48 -4.42 -17.20 1.72
C GLY A 48 -3.62 -15.92 1.91
N VAL A 49 -4.25 -14.73 1.92
CA VAL A 49 -3.57 -13.49 2.28
C VAL A 49 -3.34 -13.41 3.79
N ILE A 50 -2.14 -13.02 4.18
CA ILE A 50 -1.78 -12.80 5.59
C ILE A 50 -1.43 -11.32 5.75
N CYS A 51 -2.25 -10.61 6.52
CA CYS A 51 -2.03 -9.20 6.81
C CYS A 51 -2.28 -8.92 8.29
N LYS A 52 -1.34 -8.23 8.94
CA LYS A 52 -1.52 -7.72 10.30
C LYS A 52 -1.93 -6.25 10.23
N CYS A 53 -3.03 -5.89 10.90
CA CYS A 53 -3.49 -4.51 10.97
C CYS A 53 -2.41 -3.62 11.63
N PRO A 54 -1.87 -2.61 10.93
CA PRO A 54 -0.86 -1.72 11.49
C PRO A 54 -1.49 -0.75 12.49
N ARG A 55 -0.69 -0.33 13.49
CA ARG A 55 -1.11 0.66 14.48
C ARG A 55 -0.79 2.09 14.10
N GLY A 56 -0.09 2.30 13.01
CA GLY A 56 0.33 3.62 12.52
C GLY A 56 0.79 3.55 11.06
N ALA A 57 1.43 4.61 10.58
CA ALA A 57 1.80 4.84 9.20
C ALA A 57 0.59 4.99 8.26
N PHE A 58 0.84 5.06 6.97
CA PHE A 58 -0.15 5.10 5.89
C PHE A 58 0.05 3.95 4.89
N TYR A 59 0.74 2.89 5.33
CA TYR A 59 0.98 1.68 4.55
C TYR A 59 0.96 0.44 5.46
N LEU A 60 0.79 -0.71 4.85
CA LEU A 60 0.86 -2.02 5.49
C LEU A 60 1.67 -3.00 4.64
N MET A 61 2.09 -4.10 5.27
CA MET A 61 2.67 -5.26 4.60
C MET A 61 1.66 -6.40 4.61
N ALA A 62 1.57 -7.11 3.49
CA ALA A 62 0.78 -8.32 3.37
C ALA A 62 1.56 -9.39 2.61
N ALA A 63 1.45 -10.65 3.04
CA ALA A 63 1.91 -11.79 2.27
C ALA A 63 0.75 -12.30 1.41
N LEU A 64 1.01 -12.49 0.12
CA LEU A 64 0.04 -12.96 -0.85
C LEU A 64 0.23 -14.46 -1.14
N PRO A 65 -0.82 -15.17 -1.54
CA PRO A 65 -0.74 -16.55 -2.00
C PRO A 65 -0.24 -16.64 -3.45
N VAL A 66 0.93 -16.07 -3.72
CA VAL A 66 1.63 -16.09 -5.01
C VAL A 66 3.07 -16.58 -4.79
N ASP A 67 3.70 -17.07 -5.84
CA ASP A 67 5.08 -17.56 -5.80
C ASP A 67 6.10 -16.44 -5.64
N ASP A 68 5.92 -15.33 -6.37
CA ASP A 68 6.84 -14.19 -6.41
C ASP A 68 6.06 -12.89 -6.67
N ALA A 69 6.19 -11.91 -5.77
CA ALA A 69 5.46 -10.65 -5.84
C ALA A 69 5.98 -9.73 -6.96
N ASP A 70 7.27 -9.79 -7.32
CA ASP A 70 7.82 -9.05 -8.45
C ASP A 70 7.27 -9.60 -9.79
N ALA A 71 7.26 -10.93 -9.94
CA ALA A 71 6.70 -11.59 -11.12
C ALA A 71 5.19 -11.32 -11.23
N PHE A 72 4.47 -11.38 -10.13
CA PHE A 72 3.03 -11.06 -10.08
C PHE A 72 2.77 -9.59 -10.42
N GLN A 73 3.54 -8.64 -9.87
CA GLN A 73 3.44 -7.22 -10.21
C GLN A 73 3.66 -6.98 -11.71
N LYS A 74 4.69 -7.60 -12.28
CA LYS A 74 4.97 -7.50 -13.72
C LYS A 74 3.79 -8.00 -14.54
N TRP A 75 3.25 -9.18 -14.21
CA TRP A 75 2.11 -9.76 -14.91
C TRP A 75 0.85 -8.89 -14.77
N LEU A 76 0.58 -8.31 -13.60
CA LEU A 76 -0.54 -7.37 -13.43
C LEU A 76 -0.45 -6.17 -14.38
N LEU A 77 0.77 -5.71 -14.70
CA LEU A 77 0.99 -4.54 -15.55
C LEU A 77 1.02 -4.88 -17.06
N THR A 78 1.31 -6.14 -17.42
CA THR A 78 1.47 -6.52 -18.82
C THR A 78 0.33 -7.36 -19.39
N ASP A 79 -0.33 -8.15 -18.56
CA ASP A 79 -1.26 -9.19 -19.01
C ASP A 79 -2.65 -9.11 -18.36
N PHE A 80 -2.76 -8.50 -17.16
CA PHE A 80 -4.04 -8.40 -16.43
C PHE A 80 -4.78 -7.11 -16.79
N ASP A 81 -6.06 -7.28 -17.06
CA ASP A 81 -7.01 -6.17 -17.28
C ASP A 81 -8.38 -6.52 -16.69
N ASP A 82 -8.97 -5.60 -15.97
CA ASP A 82 -10.38 -5.70 -15.54
C ASP A 82 -11.12 -4.41 -15.90
N ASN A 83 -11.69 -4.36 -17.10
CA ASN A 83 -12.39 -3.21 -17.67
C ASN A 83 -11.50 -1.97 -17.85
N GLY A 84 -10.28 -2.15 -18.29
CA GLY A 84 -9.29 -1.08 -18.51
C GLY A 84 -8.50 -0.71 -17.25
N ASP A 85 -8.73 -1.39 -16.14
CA ASP A 85 -8.05 -1.13 -14.87
C ASP A 85 -7.09 -2.27 -14.49
N THR A 86 -5.98 -1.90 -13.86
CA THR A 86 -5.09 -2.81 -13.13
C THR A 86 -4.67 -2.18 -11.80
N VAL A 87 -3.89 -2.90 -11.00
CA VAL A 87 -3.39 -2.43 -9.70
C VAL A 87 -1.88 -2.59 -9.59
N MET A 88 -1.26 -1.67 -8.86
CA MET A 88 0.18 -1.68 -8.58
C MET A 88 0.44 -1.55 -7.07
N PHE A 89 1.46 -2.23 -6.61
CA PHE A 89 1.95 -2.20 -5.23
C PHE A 89 3.49 -2.16 -5.22
N ALA A 90 4.10 -2.11 -4.06
CA ALA A 90 5.56 -2.27 -3.94
C ALA A 90 5.87 -3.70 -3.48
N PRO A 91 6.60 -4.53 -4.28
CA PRO A 91 7.05 -5.84 -3.84
C PRO A 91 7.91 -5.78 -2.58
N GLY A 92 7.78 -6.80 -1.72
CA GLY A 92 8.36 -6.81 -0.37
C GLY A 92 9.85 -7.13 -0.33
N GLY A 93 10.36 -7.91 -1.28
CA GLY A 93 11.75 -8.37 -1.30
C GLY A 93 12.79 -7.28 -1.03
N PRO A 94 12.74 -6.11 -1.70
CA PRO A 94 13.70 -5.02 -1.49
C PRO A 94 13.73 -4.40 -0.08
N PHE A 95 12.74 -4.67 0.75
CA PHE A 95 12.71 -4.17 2.15
C PHE A 95 13.48 -5.06 3.13
N TYR A 96 13.97 -6.23 2.68
CA TYR A 96 14.72 -7.17 3.49
C TYR A 96 16.19 -7.18 3.12
N GLY A 97 17.07 -7.15 4.15
CA GLY A 97 18.51 -7.33 3.94
C GLY A 97 18.92 -8.80 3.77
N THR A 98 18.04 -9.75 4.07
CA THR A 98 18.30 -11.18 3.95
C THR A 98 17.75 -11.70 2.60
N PRO A 99 18.59 -12.29 1.73
CA PRO A 99 18.12 -12.86 0.47
C PRO A 99 17.00 -13.90 0.67
N GLY A 100 15.99 -13.88 -0.21
CA GLY A 100 14.86 -14.81 -0.18
C GLY A 100 13.77 -14.48 0.85
N LYS A 101 13.90 -13.39 1.62
CA LYS A 101 12.83 -12.88 2.48
C LYS A 101 11.89 -11.97 1.71
N GLY A 102 10.62 -11.99 2.06
CA GLY A 102 9.60 -11.10 1.50
C GLY A 102 9.25 -11.36 0.03
N VAL A 103 9.60 -12.54 -0.53
CA VAL A 103 9.40 -12.87 -1.96
C VAL A 103 7.94 -12.77 -2.38
N ASN A 104 7.01 -13.19 -1.54
CA ASN A 104 5.57 -13.10 -1.76
C ASN A 104 4.89 -12.00 -0.95
N GLU A 105 5.66 -11.09 -0.36
CA GLU A 105 5.13 -9.97 0.40
C GLU A 105 5.02 -8.73 -0.47
N ILE A 106 4.06 -7.88 -0.13
CA ILE A 106 3.84 -6.59 -0.78
C ILE A 106 3.64 -5.49 0.26
N ARG A 107 3.97 -4.26 -0.12
CA ARG A 107 3.62 -3.06 0.64
C ARG A 107 2.51 -2.31 -0.09
N ILE A 108 1.42 -2.05 0.62
CA ILE A 108 0.27 -1.27 0.14
C ILE A 108 0.23 0.05 0.89
N ALA A 109 0.22 1.17 0.17
CA ALA A 109 -0.02 2.49 0.73
C ALA A 109 -1.52 2.84 0.61
N TYR A 110 -2.20 3.07 1.74
CA TYR A 110 -3.64 3.39 1.75
C TYR A 110 -3.87 4.91 1.72
N VAL A 111 -3.33 5.56 0.69
CA VAL A 111 -3.36 7.01 0.50
C VAL A 111 -4.50 7.50 -0.41
N LEU A 112 -5.15 6.61 -1.13
CA LEU A 112 -6.29 6.92 -1.98
C LEU A 112 -7.58 7.09 -1.17
N LYS A 113 -8.65 7.56 -1.81
CA LYS A 113 -10.00 7.59 -1.21
C LYS A 113 -10.50 6.16 -0.97
N GLN A 114 -11.40 5.97 0.00
CA GLN A 114 -11.93 4.64 0.34
C GLN A 114 -12.46 3.88 -0.87
N LYS A 115 -13.28 4.51 -1.72
CA LYS A 115 -13.83 3.90 -2.94
C LYS A 115 -12.74 3.38 -3.89
N ASP A 116 -11.68 4.14 -4.05
CA ASP A 116 -10.56 3.77 -4.94
C ASP A 116 -9.73 2.64 -4.30
N LEU A 117 -9.60 2.62 -2.98
CA LEU A 117 -8.98 1.52 -2.23
C LEU A 117 -9.79 0.23 -2.33
N GLU A 118 -11.12 0.30 -2.20
CA GLU A 118 -12.02 -0.84 -2.43
C GLU A 118 -11.80 -1.43 -3.82
N ARG A 119 -11.83 -0.57 -4.85
CA ARG A 119 -11.59 -0.99 -6.24
C ARG A 119 -10.20 -1.62 -6.41
N ALA A 120 -9.16 -1.01 -5.84
CA ALA A 120 -7.80 -1.54 -5.91
C ALA A 120 -7.68 -2.93 -5.25
N MET A 121 -8.34 -3.14 -4.12
CA MET A 121 -8.35 -4.46 -3.45
C MET A 121 -9.17 -5.49 -4.21
N ASP A 122 -10.27 -5.11 -4.86
CA ASP A 122 -11.04 -5.99 -5.75
C ASP A 122 -10.20 -6.42 -6.98
N LEU A 123 -9.43 -5.48 -7.57
CA LEU A 123 -8.49 -5.79 -8.65
C LEU A 123 -7.38 -6.74 -8.18
N LEU A 124 -6.84 -6.52 -6.99
CA LEU A 124 -5.83 -7.39 -6.39
C LEU A 124 -6.37 -8.83 -6.21
N ALA A 125 -7.58 -8.96 -5.67
CA ALA A 125 -8.23 -10.25 -5.48
C ALA A 125 -8.43 -11.01 -6.80
N LYS A 126 -8.98 -10.34 -7.82
CA LYS A 126 -9.15 -10.90 -9.17
C LYS A 126 -7.81 -11.25 -9.82
N GLY A 127 -6.82 -10.38 -9.64
CA GLY A 127 -5.47 -10.60 -10.16
C GLY A 127 -4.83 -11.85 -9.55
N ILE A 128 -4.90 -12.03 -8.24
CA ILE A 128 -4.41 -13.24 -7.55
C ILE A 128 -5.09 -14.50 -8.09
N GLU A 129 -6.42 -14.47 -8.22
CA GLU A 129 -7.18 -15.61 -8.73
C GLU A 129 -6.78 -15.97 -10.16
N ALA A 130 -6.66 -14.96 -11.05
CA ALA A 130 -6.30 -15.17 -12.44
C ALA A 130 -4.84 -15.63 -12.59
N TYR A 131 -3.92 -15.03 -11.82
CA TYR A 131 -2.51 -15.38 -11.81
C TYR A 131 -2.26 -16.83 -11.41
N ASN A 132 -2.97 -17.34 -10.42
CA ASN A 132 -2.81 -18.70 -9.92
C ASN A 132 -3.50 -19.77 -10.81
N LYS A 133 -4.29 -19.36 -11.81
CA LYS A 133 -4.95 -20.27 -12.78
C LYS A 133 -4.22 -20.40 -14.12
N ARG A 134 -3.16 -19.63 -14.36
CA ARG A 134 -2.40 -19.65 -15.64
C ARG A 134 -1.49 -20.88 -15.77
#